data_6ab6dfac061d174a63e9a4650c41dd7e
#
_entry.id   6ab6dfac061d174a63e9a4650c41dd7e
#
_cell.length_a   1.000
_cell.length_b   1.000
_cell.length_c   1.000
_cell.angle_alpha   90.00
_cell.angle_beta   90.00
_cell.angle_gamma   90.00
#
_symmetry.space_group_name_H-M   'P 1'
#
loop_
_entity.id
_entity.type
_entity.pdbx_description
1 polymer ?
#
loop_
_entity_poly.entity_id
_entity_poly.type
_entity_poly.pdbx_seq_one_letter_code
_entity_poly.pdbx_strand_id
1 'polypeptide(L)'
;MPARIVILASGSGTLLQSIIDATRAGELLVDITAVGSDVPDAYALQRAREADIDTFVLPVSDFSDRSAWNDALLVRLRADDPEWIVSAGFMRVLGPQVVDAFAGRILNTHPALLPAFPGAHGVRDALAYGVKVTGCTVHVVDRGVDTGPILAQQAVEVLPDDDEDSLHERIKTVERMMLVRTLASLTGGNSE
;
A
#
# COMPACT_ATOMS: atom_id res chain seq x y z
N MET A 1 -19.87 10.10 7.28
CA MET A 1 -18.56 10.69 7.64
C MET A 1 -17.55 10.07 6.70
N PRO A 2 -16.44 10.77 6.34
CA PRO A 2 -15.36 10.16 5.55
C PRO A 2 -14.82 8.91 6.25
N ALA A 3 -14.46 7.88 5.48
CA ALA A 3 -13.88 6.67 6.02
C ALA A 3 -12.47 6.97 6.57
N ARG A 4 -12.19 6.49 7.79
CA ARG A 4 -10.89 6.71 8.45
C ARG A 4 -9.89 5.70 7.93
N ILE A 5 -8.73 6.18 7.46
CA ILE A 5 -7.68 5.32 6.94
C ILE A 5 -6.33 5.62 7.60
N VAL A 6 -5.54 4.56 7.81
CA VAL A 6 -4.12 4.65 8.13
C VAL A 6 -3.32 4.17 6.93
N ILE A 7 -2.25 4.87 6.58
CA ILE A 7 -1.37 4.49 5.46
C ILE A 7 -0.01 4.08 6.01
N LEU A 8 0.50 2.94 5.55
CA LEU A 8 1.83 2.43 5.89
C LEU A 8 2.74 2.54 4.65
N ALA A 9 3.93 3.12 4.82
CA ALA A 9 4.88 3.33 3.74
C ALA A 9 6.33 3.28 4.25
N SER A 10 7.25 2.65 3.50
CA SER A 10 8.68 2.54 3.87
C SER A 10 9.61 3.45 3.07
N GLY A 11 9.14 4.10 2.02
CA GLY A 11 9.99 4.80 1.04
C GLY A 11 9.52 6.19 0.63
N SER A 12 9.56 6.44 -0.68
CA SER A 12 9.28 7.75 -1.28
C SER A 12 7.85 8.27 -1.09
N GLY A 13 6.87 7.39 -0.85
CA GLY A 13 5.48 7.76 -0.59
C GLY A 13 4.73 8.32 -1.81
N THR A 14 5.06 7.89 -3.03
CA THR A 14 4.35 8.38 -4.22
C THR A 14 2.90 7.91 -4.30
N LEU A 15 2.60 6.71 -3.79
CA LEU A 15 1.22 6.22 -3.62
C LEU A 15 0.47 7.00 -2.54
N LEU A 16 1.11 7.27 -1.40
CA LEU A 16 0.57 8.15 -0.37
C LEU A 16 0.23 9.53 -0.95
N GLN A 17 1.13 10.12 -1.75
CA GLN A 17 0.89 11.43 -2.36
C GLN A 17 -0.35 11.41 -3.24
N SER A 18 -0.57 10.38 -4.04
CA SER A 18 -1.76 10.30 -4.89
C SER A 18 -3.05 10.21 -4.08
N ILE A 19 -3.03 9.58 -2.91
CA ILE A 19 -4.18 9.55 -1.99
C ILE A 19 -4.41 10.94 -1.39
N ILE A 20 -3.36 11.61 -0.93
CA ILE A 20 -3.44 12.98 -0.39
C ILE A 20 -4.02 13.94 -1.44
N ASP A 21 -3.49 13.89 -2.67
CA ASP A 21 -3.92 14.80 -3.75
C ASP A 21 -5.39 14.56 -4.12
N ALA A 22 -5.81 13.31 -4.26
CA ALA A 22 -7.21 12.95 -4.55
C ALA A 22 -8.16 13.37 -3.41
N THR A 23 -7.72 13.24 -2.14
CA THR A 23 -8.50 13.69 -0.98
C THR A 23 -8.66 15.21 -0.97
N ARG A 24 -7.58 15.96 -1.22
CA ARG A 24 -7.60 17.42 -1.33
C ARG A 24 -8.44 17.94 -2.50
N ALA A 25 -8.45 17.21 -3.60
CA ALA A 25 -9.28 17.51 -4.77
C ALA A 25 -10.78 17.17 -4.56
N GLY A 26 -11.12 16.47 -3.46
CA GLY A 26 -12.49 16.00 -3.22
C GLY A 26 -12.89 14.80 -4.08
N GLU A 27 -11.94 14.17 -4.76
CA GLU A 27 -12.15 12.97 -5.58
C GLU A 27 -12.20 11.69 -4.73
N LEU A 28 -11.58 11.73 -3.54
CA LEU A 28 -11.56 10.64 -2.57
C LEU A 28 -12.04 11.16 -1.21
N LEU A 29 -13.15 10.62 -0.70
CA LEU A 29 -13.75 11.03 0.57
C LEU A 29 -13.25 10.15 1.71
N VAL A 30 -12.01 10.38 2.15
CA VAL A 30 -11.40 9.69 3.29
C VAL A 30 -10.81 10.69 4.30
N ASP A 31 -10.66 10.23 5.54
CA ASP A 31 -9.91 10.89 6.61
C ASP A 31 -8.61 10.10 6.83
N ILE A 32 -7.47 10.65 6.40
CA ILE A 32 -6.16 10.03 6.62
C ILE A 32 -5.73 10.34 8.05
N THR A 33 -6.03 9.45 8.99
CA THR A 33 -5.80 9.67 10.42
C THR A 33 -4.33 9.62 10.81
N ALA A 34 -3.53 8.79 10.14
CA ALA A 34 -2.08 8.74 10.35
C ALA A 34 -1.33 8.10 9.18
N VAL A 35 -0.05 8.41 9.08
CA VAL A 35 0.92 7.72 8.20
C VAL A 35 2.02 7.09 9.05
N GLY A 36 2.18 5.77 8.92
CA GLY A 36 3.18 4.99 9.63
C GLY A 36 4.34 4.56 8.74
N SER A 37 5.55 4.49 9.31
CA SER A 37 6.72 3.93 8.65
C SER A 37 7.56 3.08 9.59
N ASP A 38 8.24 2.07 9.03
CA ASP A 38 9.30 1.31 9.69
C ASP A 38 10.69 1.93 9.48
N VAL A 39 10.76 3.00 8.66
CA VAL A 39 11.98 3.73 8.31
C VAL A 39 11.87 5.17 8.81
N PRO A 40 12.75 5.62 9.76
CA PRO A 40 12.67 6.95 10.37
C PRO A 40 12.71 8.11 9.36
N ASP A 41 13.53 7.96 8.31
CA ASP A 41 13.77 8.99 7.30
C ASP A 41 12.99 8.74 6.00
N ALA A 42 11.93 7.94 6.04
CA ALA A 42 11.07 7.71 4.88
C ALA A 42 10.47 9.04 4.38
N TYR A 43 10.66 9.35 3.10
CA TYR A 43 10.13 10.59 2.52
C TYR A 43 8.59 10.66 2.59
N ALA A 44 7.93 9.51 2.66
CA ALA A 44 6.50 9.40 2.94
C ALA A 44 6.07 10.16 4.21
N LEU A 45 6.88 10.12 5.28
CA LEU A 45 6.60 10.86 6.52
C LEU A 45 6.69 12.39 6.32
N GLN A 46 7.62 12.85 5.49
CA GLN A 46 7.71 14.27 5.14
C GLN A 46 6.46 14.72 4.39
N ARG A 47 6.00 13.96 3.39
CA ARG A 47 4.77 14.24 2.64
C ARG A 47 3.55 14.33 3.55
N ALA A 48 3.44 13.42 4.53
CA ALA A 48 2.36 13.43 5.50
C ALA A 48 2.38 14.70 6.36
N ARG A 49 3.55 15.09 6.89
CA ARG A 49 3.70 16.32 7.68
C ARG A 49 3.39 17.59 6.87
N GLU A 50 3.81 17.66 5.61
CA GLU A 50 3.49 18.76 4.68
C GLU A 50 1.99 18.81 4.34
N ALA A 51 1.26 17.75 4.62
CA ALA A 51 -0.18 17.64 4.46
C ALA A 51 -0.95 17.78 5.79
N ASP A 52 -0.28 18.13 6.90
CA ASP A 52 -0.83 18.21 8.25
C ASP A 52 -1.45 16.88 8.74
N ILE A 53 -0.87 15.74 8.32
CA ILE A 53 -1.30 14.40 8.72
C ILE A 53 -0.35 13.89 9.81
N ASP A 54 -0.91 13.30 10.87
CA ASP A 54 -0.14 12.68 11.95
C ASP A 54 0.78 11.57 11.42
N THR A 55 1.97 11.47 12.02
CA THR A 55 2.95 10.45 11.63
C THR A 55 3.42 9.63 12.82
N PHE A 56 3.73 8.37 12.58
CA PHE A 56 4.43 7.53 13.54
C PHE A 56 5.54 6.70 12.88
N VAL A 57 6.53 6.35 13.69
CA VAL A 57 7.66 5.55 13.21
C VAL A 57 7.87 4.39 14.17
N LEU A 58 7.98 3.19 13.62
CA LEU A 58 8.25 1.95 14.36
C LEU A 58 9.38 1.18 13.66
N PRO A 59 10.65 1.55 13.88
CA PRO A 59 11.77 0.82 13.30
C PRO A 59 11.83 -0.60 13.88
N VAL A 60 11.98 -1.60 13.01
CA VAL A 60 12.04 -3.00 13.47
C VAL A 60 13.21 -3.23 14.42
N SER A 61 14.32 -2.47 14.27
CA SER A 61 15.50 -2.52 15.12
C SER A 61 15.26 -2.16 16.60
N ASP A 62 14.17 -1.44 16.89
CA ASP A 62 13.87 -0.96 18.24
C ASP A 62 13.15 -2.02 19.11
N PHE A 63 12.88 -3.17 18.52
CA PHE A 63 12.14 -4.27 19.15
C PHE A 63 12.99 -5.52 19.27
N SER A 64 12.73 -6.33 20.31
CA SER A 64 13.45 -7.57 20.56
C SER A 64 13.32 -8.60 19.43
N ASP A 65 12.17 -8.60 18.78
CA ASP A 65 11.83 -9.52 17.69
C ASP A 65 10.64 -9.02 16.86
N ARG A 66 10.28 -9.75 15.81
CA ARG A 66 9.18 -9.43 14.90
C ARG A 66 7.81 -9.50 15.56
N SER A 67 7.64 -10.32 16.60
CA SER A 67 6.36 -10.40 17.33
C SER A 67 6.13 -9.13 18.13
N ALA A 68 7.13 -8.70 18.92
CA ALA A 68 7.05 -7.45 19.69
C ALA A 68 6.81 -6.23 18.80
N TRP A 69 7.45 -6.18 17.62
CA TRP A 69 7.20 -5.13 16.64
C TRP A 69 5.76 -5.13 16.12
N ASN A 70 5.22 -6.30 15.76
CA ASN A 70 3.84 -6.42 15.28
C ASN A 70 2.82 -6.07 16.39
N ASP A 71 3.13 -6.41 17.65
CA ASP A 71 2.26 -6.05 18.79
C ASP A 71 2.23 -4.53 18.98
N ALA A 72 3.38 -3.86 18.89
CA ALA A 72 3.44 -2.39 18.95
C ALA A 72 2.69 -1.73 17.78
N LEU A 73 2.86 -2.26 16.57
CA LEU A 73 2.10 -1.79 15.40
C LEU A 73 0.60 -1.98 15.60
N LEU A 74 0.17 -3.14 16.11
CA LEU A 74 -1.24 -3.41 16.39
C LEU A 74 -1.83 -2.44 17.41
N VAL A 75 -1.10 -2.15 18.51
CA VAL A 75 -1.50 -1.17 19.50
C VAL A 75 -1.68 0.21 18.87
N ARG A 76 -0.73 0.64 18.05
CA ARG A 76 -0.80 1.93 17.36
C ARG A 76 -1.98 2.00 16.39
N LEU A 77 -2.17 1.01 15.55
CA LEU A 77 -3.28 0.95 14.61
C LEU A 77 -4.64 0.95 15.30
N ARG A 78 -4.78 0.25 16.43
CA ARG A 78 -6.02 0.27 17.22
C ARG A 78 -6.32 1.63 17.83
N ALA A 79 -5.30 2.37 18.23
CA ALA A 79 -5.48 3.73 18.76
C ALA A 79 -6.01 4.71 17.70
N ASP A 80 -5.62 4.53 16.45
CA ASP A 80 -6.11 5.32 15.32
C ASP A 80 -7.51 4.87 14.84
N ASP A 81 -7.94 3.65 15.21
CA ASP A 81 -9.25 3.05 14.88
C ASP A 81 -9.64 3.22 13.39
N PRO A 82 -8.81 2.76 12.44
CA PRO A 82 -9.08 2.91 11.03
C PRO A 82 -10.15 1.92 10.52
N GLU A 83 -10.95 2.35 9.57
CA GLU A 83 -11.79 1.46 8.78
C GLU A 83 -10.95 0.66 7.77
N TRP A 84 -9.95 1.32 7.19
CA TRP A 84 -9.01 0.68 6.26
C TRP A 84 -7.57 1.00 6.60
N ILE A 85 -6.70 0.02 6.42
CA ILE A 85 -5.24 0.19 6.43
C ILE A 85 -4.75 0.03 5.00
N VAL A 86 -3.91 0.96 4.52
CA VAL A 86 -3.37 0.94 3.16
C VAL A 86 -1.85 0.75 3.22
N SER A 87 -1.39 -0.40 2.77
CA SER A 87 0.04 -0.68 2.55
C SER A 87 0.45 -0.04 1.21
N ALA A 88 1.01 1.16 1.27
CA ALA A 88 1.40 1.97 0.12
C ALA A 88 2.93 1.93 -0.08
N GLY A 89 3.45 0.80 -0.50
CA GLY A 89 4.89 0.57 -0.58
C GLY A 89 5.52 0.35 0.80
N PHE A 90 4.86 -0.40 1.65
CA PHE A 90 5.37 -0.82 2.96
C PHE A 90 6.14 -2.14 2.82
N MET A 91 7.44 -2.11 3.13
CA MET A 91 8.36 -3.21 2.85
C MET A 91 8.43 -4.26 3.97
N ARG A 92 7.36 -4.41 4.76
CA ARG A 92 7.29 -5.39 5.85
C ARG A 92 6.06 -6.27 5.72
N VAL A 93 6.26 -7.56 5.87
CA VAL A 93 5.15 -8.51 6.02
C VAL A 93 4.51 -8.27 7.40
N LEU A 94 3.22 -8.03 7.44
CA LEU A 94 2.45 -7.87 8.67
C LEU A 94 2.27 -9.22 9.36
N GLY A 95 2.43 -9.25 10.68
CA GLY A 95 2.22 -10.47 11.45
C GLY A 95 0.75 -10.87 11.56
N PRO A 96 0.48 -12.15 11.85
CA PRO A 96 -0.89 -12.67 11.90
C PRO A 96 -1.78 -11.90 12.90
N GLN A 97 -1.22 -11.41 14.01
CA GLN A 97 -1.99 -10.64 14.99
C GLN A 97 -2.52 -9.31 14.43
N VAL A 98 -1.78 -8.66 13.52
CA VAL A 98 -2.24 -7.45 12.83
C VAL A 98 -3.25 -7.81 11.75
N VAL A 99 -2.94 -8.82 10.94
CA VAL A 99 -3.80 -9.27 9.83
C VAL A 99 -5.16 -9.75 10.36
N ASP A 100 -5.18 -10.51 11.44
CA ASP A 100 -6.43 -11.01 12.03
C ASP A 100 -7.28 -9.90 12.67
N ALA A 101 -6.63 -8.93 13.33
CA ALA A 101 -7.34 -7.81 13.96
C ALA A 101 -8.04 -6.90 12.94
N PHE A 102 -7.47 -6.81 11.72
CA PHE A 102 -8.00 -6.00 10.63
C PHE A 102 -8.36 -6.87 9.40
N ALA A 103 -8.81 -8.10 9.63
CA ALA A 103 -9.15 -9.03 8.55
C ALA A 103 -10.13 -8.41 7.54
N GLY A 104 -9.79 -8.50 6.27
CA GLY A 104 -10.58 -7.91 5.17
C GLY A 104 -10.47 -6.40 5.02
N ARG A 105 -9.68 -5.71 5.86
CA ARG A 105 -9.56 -4.24 5.90
C ARG A 105 -8.13 -3.72 5.70
N ILE A 106 -7.22 -4.56 5.25
CA ILE A 106 -5.85 -4.15 4.89
C ILE A 106 -5.70 -4.29 3.39
N LEU A 107 -5.39 -3.21 2.71
CA LEU A 107 -5.13 -3.17 1.28
C LEU A 107 -3.62 -3.14 1.02
N ASN A 108 -3.20 -3.84 -0.01
CA ASN A 108 -1.84 -3.75 -0.54
C ASN A 108 -1.87 -3.54 -2.05
N THR A 109 -0.84 -2.87 -2.56
CA THR A 109 -0.56 -2.82 -3.99
C THR A 109 0.68 -3.66 -4.28
N HIS A 110 0.62 -4.42 -5.37
CA HIS A 110 1.71 -5.27 -5.83
C HIS A 110 2.01 -5.01 -7.31
N PRO A 111 3.28 -4.78 -7.69
CA PRO A 111 3.65 -4.37 -9.06
C PRO A 111 3.77 -5.57 -10.02
N ALA A 112 2.77 -6.45 -10.04
CA ALA A 112 2.59 -7.52 -11.00
C ALA A 112 1.11 -7.92 -11.11
N LEU A 113 0.75 -8.70 -12.11
CA LEU A 113 -0.58 -9.30 -12.24
C LEU A 113 -0.66 -10.59 -11.41
N LEU A 114 -1.01 -10.48 -10.14
CA LEU A 114 -1.18 -11.64 -9.29
C LEU A 114 -2.18 -12.65 -9.89
N PRO A 115 -1.95 -13.96 -9.76
CA PRO A 115 -0.96 -14.63 -8.91
C PRO A 115 0.44 -14.77 -9.54
N ALA A 116 0.73 -14.12 -10.67
CA ALA A 116 2.07 -14.13 -11.25
C ALA A 116 3.02 -13.22 -10.46
N PHE A 117 4.26 -13.67 -10.27
CA PHE A 117 5.37 -12.92 -9.68
C PHE A 117 5.08 -12.32 -8.29
N PRO A 118 4.62 -13.11 -7.29
CA PRO A 118 4.41 -12.65 -5.94
C PRO A 118 5.74 -12.33 -5.23
N GLY A 119 5.68 -11.56 -4.15
CA GLY A 119 6.85 -11.25 -3.32
C GLY A 119 7.57 -9.95 -3.70
N ALA A 120 8.78 -9.75 -3.18
CA ALA A 120 9.45 -8.45 -3.16
C ALA A 120 9.97 -7.95 -4.53
N HIS A 121 10.00 -8.80 -5.57
CA HIS A 121 10.69 -8.51 -6.81
C HIS A 121 9.82 -8.71 -8.07
N GLY A 122 8.53 -8.44 -8.00
CA GLY A 122 7.58 -8.72 -9.08
C GLY A 122 7.98 -8.13 -10.43
N VAL A 123 8.50 -6.91 -10.48
CA VAL A 123 8.95 -6.25 -11.73
C VAL A 123 10.18 -6.96 -12.32
N ARG A 124 11.20 -7.20 -11.49
CA ARG A 124 12.42 -7.88 -11.90
C ARG A 124 12.12 -9.30 -12.41
N ASP A 125 11.28 -10.01 -11.68
CA ASP A 125 10.95 -11.41 -11.99
C ASP A 125 10.11 -11.50 -13.28
N ALA A 126 9.22 -10.54 -13.53
CA ALA A 126 8.48 -10.40 -14.78
C ALA A 126 9.42 -10.16 -15.99
N LEU A 127 10.39 -9.23 -15.85
CA LEU A 127 11.40 -8.98 -16.88
C LEU A 127 12.27 -10.20 -17.12
N ALA A 128 12.77 -10.84 -16.07
CA ALA A 128 13.63 -12.03 -16.16
C ALA A 128 12.91 -13.22 -16.83
N TYR A 129 11.59 -13.36 -16.58
CA TYR A 129 10.77 -14.38 -17.25
C TYR A 129 10.53 -14.07 -18.75
N GLY A 130 10.57 -12.79 -19.13
CA GLY A 130 10.38 -12.35 -20.50
C GLY A 130 8.92 -12.20 -20.93
N VAL A 131 7.99 -11.94 -19.96
CA VAL A 131 6.59 -11.67 -20.28
C VAL A 131 6.47 -10.40 -21.13
N LYS A 132 5.44 -10.33 -21.97
CA LYS A 132 5.15 -9.15 -22.80
C LYS A 132 4.14 -8.22 -22.15
N VAL A 133 3.43 -8.71 -21.11
CA VAL A 133 2.47 -7.94 -20.32
C VAL A 133 2.65 -8.31 -18.86
N THR A 134 2.78 -7.30 -18.03
CA THR A 134 2.70 -7.38 -16.58
C THR A 134 1.66 -6.37 -16.09
N GLY A 135 1.78 -5.78 -14.91
CA GLY A 135 0.85 -4.79 -14.43
C GLY A 135 0.96 -4.55 -12.94
N CYS A 136 -0.15 -4.19 -12.35
CA CYS A 136 -0.28 -4.04 -10.91
C CYS A 136 -1.61 -4.63 -10.41
N THR A 137 -1.63 -4.97 -9.13
CA THR A 137 -2.76 -5.58 -8.44
C THR A 137 -3.01 -4.83 -7.13
N VAL A 138 -4.26 -4.44 -6.86
CA VAL A 138 -4.72 -4.08 -5.51
C VAL A 138 -5.44 -5.29 -4.93
N HIS A 139 -5.04 -5.73 -3.76
CA HIS A 139 -5.62 -6.90 -3.10
C HIS A 139 -5.78 -6.67 -1.60
N VAL A 140 -6.62 -7.47 -0.97
CA VAL A 140 -6.72 -7.53 0.50
C VAL A 140 -5.57 -8.37 1.02
N VAL A 141 -4.92 -7.92 2.08
CA VAL A 141 -3.85 -8.67 2.75
C VAL A 141 -4.46 -9.79 3.59
N ASP A 142 -3.92 -11.00 3.42
CA ASP A 142 -4.18 -12.16 4.26
C ASP A 142 -2.90 -12.64 4.97
N ARG A 143 -2.91 -13.82 5.56
CA ARG A 143 -1.73 -14.38 6.26
C ARG A 143 -0.61 -14.84 5.33
N GLY A 144 -0.87 -14.97 4.03
CA GLY A 144 0.12 -15.31 3.01
C GLY A 144 0.85 -14.09 2.48
N VAL A 145 1.72 -14.30 1.50
CA VAL A 145 2.39 -13.22 0.77
C VAL A 145 1.70 -13.09 -0.58
N ASP A 146 1.02 -11.95 -0.79
CA ASP A 146 0.31 -11.60 -2.01
C ASP A 146 -0.74 -12.66 -2.46
N THR A 147 -1.37 -13.34 -1.47
CA THR A 147 -2.33 -14.43 -1.72
C THR A 147 -3.79 -14.06 -1.48
N GLY A 148 -4.03 -12.88 -0.90
CA GLY A 148 -5.38 -12.46 -0.54
C GLY A 148 -6.25 -12.06 -1.73
N PRO A 149 -7.55 -11.83 -1.50
CA PRO A 149 -8.52 -11.51 -2.54
C PRO A 149 -8.13 -10.30 -3.39
N ILE A 150 -8.13 -10.47 -4.70
CA ILE A 150 -7.84 -9.42 -5.68
C ILE A 150 -9.07 -8.50 -5.81
N LEU A 151 -8.86 -7.19 -5.69
CA LEU A 151 -9.91 -6.18 -5.85
C LEU A 151 -9.84 -5.48 -7.20
N ALA A 152 -8.63 -5.19 -7.68
CA ALA A 152 -8.42 -4.55 -8.98
C ALA A 152 -7.09 -4.98 -9.60
N GLN A 153 -7.04 -5.03 -10.91
CA GLN A 153 -5.83 -5.28 -11.69
C GLN A 153 -5.79 -4.38 -12.92
N GLN A 154 -4.61 -3.92 -13.28
CA GLN A 154 -4.39 -3.18 -14.51
C GLN A 154 -3.15 -3.69 -15.22
N ALA A 155 -3.31 -4.05 -16.48
CA ALA A 155 -2.22 -4.52 -17.33
C ALA A 155 -1.31 -3.36 -17.77
N VAL A 156 0.00 -3.66 -17.87
CA VAL A 156 1.05 -2.77 -18.38
C VAL A 156 1.91 -3.56 -19.35
N GLU A 157 2.12 -3.01 -20.55
CA GLU A 157 2.97 -3.61 -21.56
C GLU A 157 4.45 -3.53 -21.16
N VAL A 158 5.20 -4.60 -21.40
CA VAL A 158 6.67 -4.64 -21.27
C VAL A 158 7.28 -4.31 -22.64
N LEU A 159 7.97 -3.18 -22.72
CA LEU A 159 8.60 -2.73 -23.95
C LEU A 159 9.95 -3.44 -24.18
N PRO A 160 10.41 -3.54 -25.44
CA PRO A 160 11.65 -4.26 -25.76
C PRO A 160 12.91 -3.74 -25.04
N ASP A 161 12.94 -2.43 -24.76
CA ASP A 161 14.09 -1.76 -24.14
C ASP A 161 13.87 -1.46 -22.63
N ASP A 162 12.86 -2.07 -22.00
CA ASP A 162 12.62 -1.87 -20.59
C ASP A 162 13.72 -2.51 -19.74
N ASP A 163 14.18 -1.73 -18.78
CA ASP A 163 14.84 -2.20 -17.56
C ASP A 163 13.86 -2.19 -16.36
N GLU A 164 14.35 -2.58 -15.20
CA GLU A 164 13.53 -2.64 -13.98
C GLU A 164 12.97 -1.25 -13.61
N ASP A 165 13.76 -0.20 -13.74
CA ASP A 165 13.37 1.16 -13.35
C ASP A 165 12.31 1.73 -14.30
N SER A 166 12.50 1.62 -15.62
CA SER A 166 11.57 2.15 -16.62
C SER A 166 10.21 1.46 -16.58
N LEU A 167 10.21 0.13 -16.45
CA LEU A 167 8.98 -0.64 -16.31
C LEU A 167 8.27 -0.31 -14.97
N HIS A 168 9.02 -0.23 -13.88
CA HIS A 168 8.46 0.07 -12.56
C HIS A 168 7.83 1.46 -12.52
N GLU A 169 8.45 2.49 -13.10
CA GLU A 169 7.87 3.85 -13.16
C GLU A 169 6.56 3.87 -13.96
N ARG A 170 6.47 3.09 -15.05
CA ARG A 170 5.22 2.96 -15.81
C ARG A 170 4.15 2.24 -15.01
N ILE A 171 4.50 1.17 -14.30
CA ILE A 171 3.58 0.46 -13.39
C ILE A 171 3.09 1.39 -12.27
N LYS A 172 3.97 2.13 -11.61
CA LYS A 172 3.61 3.09 -10.55
C LYS A 172 2.60 4.15 -11.00
N THR A 173 2.69 4.58 -12.26
CA THR A 173 1.74 5.56 -12.81
C THR A 173 0.32 5.00 -12.84
N VAL A 174 0.18 3.75 -13.25
CA VAL A 174 -1.11 3.05 -13.32
C VAL A 174 -1.59 2.67 -11.91
N GLU A 175 -0.69 2.20 -11.07
CA GLU A 175 -0.94 1.77 -9.69
C GLU A 175 -1.53 2.90 -8.83
N ARG A 176 -1.00 4.12 -8.94
CA ARG A 176 -1.53 5.30 -8.24
C ARG A 176 -3.00 5.57 -8.56
N MET A 177 -3.36 5.57 -9.84
CA MET A 177 -4.74 5.78 -10.27
C MET A 177 -5.66 4.64 -9.83
N MET A 178 -5.19 3.41 -9.96
CA MET A 178 -5.96 2.22 -9.58
C MET A 178 -6.23 2.18 -8.08
N LEU A 179 -5.23 2.49 -7.24
CA LEU A 179 -5.39 2.52 -5.79
C LEU A 179 -6.43 3.55 -5.35
N VAL A 180 -6.36 4.78 -5.89
CA VAL A 180 -7.34 5.85 -5.58
C VAL A 180 -8.75 5.41 -5.97
N ARG A 181 -8.95 4.85 -7.17
CA ARG A 181 -10.26 4.36 -7.63
C ARG A 181 -10.78 3.21 -6.76
N THR A 182 -9.91 2.29 -6.37
CA THR A 182 -10.30 1.16 -5.51
C THR A 182 -10.71 1.67 -4.13
N LEU A 183 -9.95 2.59 -3.53
CA LEU A 183 -10.32 3.22 -2.27
C LEU A 183 -11.67 3.97 -2.38
N ALA A 184 -11.88 4.75 -3.43
CA ALA A 184 -13.15 5.46 -3.65
C ALA A 184 -14.33 4.50 -3.72
N SER A 185 -14.17 3.36 -4.40
CA SER A 185 -15.20 2.31 -4.47
C SER A 185 -15.50 1.65 -3.12
N LEU A 186 -14.49 1.49 -2.25
CA LEU A 186 -14.65 0.85 -0.94
C LEU A 186 -15.19 1.81 0.12
N THR A 187 -14.86 3.11 0.01
CA THR A 187 -15.18 4.13 1.03
C THR A 187 -16.36 5.04 0.63
N GLY A 188 -16.64 5.15 -0.65
CA GLY A 188 -17.85 5.77 -1.16
C GLY A 188 -18.99 4.77 -1.00
N GLY A 189 -19.84 4.95 0.00
CA GLY A 189 -21.04 4.13 0.13
C GLY A 189 -21.82 4.13 -1.19
N ASN A 190 -22.19 2.92 -1.66
CA ASN A 190 -22.99 2.60 -2.84
C ASN A 190 -23.66 3.83 -3.51
N SER A 191 -23.04 4.32 -4.56
CA SER A 191 -23.82 5.03 -5.59
C SER A 191 -24.50 3.93 -6.39
N GLU A 192 -25.77 3.65 -6.04
CA GLU A 192 -26.69 2.91 -6.90
C GLU A 192 -26.73 3.50 -8.31
#